data_6aef0d56a2f160f00a8a0671a0d89481
#
_entry.id   6aef0d56a2f160f00a8a0671a0d89481
#
_cell.length_a   1.000
_cell.length_b   1.000
_cell.length_c   1.000
_cell.angle_alpha   90.00
_cell.angle_beta   90.00
_cell.angle_gamma   90.00
#
_symmetry.space_group_name_H-M   'P 1'
#
loop_
_entity.id
_entity.type
_entity.pdbx_description
1 polymer ?
#
loop_
_entity_poly.entity_id
_entity_poly.type
_entity_poly.pdbx_seq_one_letter_code
_entity_poly.pdbx_strand_id
1 'polypeptide(L)'
;MTDKDDCHLIKMHRDYAEAITQVLEGQIQSDHFGYVPTCSIEGVCVWLPDVESVRSYEKGEIPKEDIRRTMKFHSHFSDDSKQDAATTHAHMVHLLNELCESGSIHRRKTTILDHSDGCSKQYRCGSSMYLLSVLSSQFGITIDRMIGAPGHGKDVVDALNATTKAYLKQKM
;
A
#
# COMPACT_ATOMS: atom_id res chain seq x y z
N MET A 1 -22.10 12.78 -6.93
CA MET A 1 -20.85 13.07 -6.20
C MET A 1 -20.46 14.49 -6.56
N THR A 2 -20.41 15.38 -5.62
CA THR A 2 -20.08 16.78 -5.87
C THR A 2 -18.56 16.93 -5.95
N ASP A 3 -18.09 17.69 -6.91
CA ASP A 3 -16.68 17.93 -7.30
C ASP A 3 -15.75 18.42 -6.16
N LYS A 4 -16.32 18.72 -4.98
CA LYS A 4 -15.58 19.21 -3.80
C LYS A 4 -14.83 18.11 -3.01
N ASP A 5 -15.19 16.85 -3.22
CA ASP A 5 -14.67 15.75 -2.36
C ASP A 5 -13.30 15.21 -2.79
N ASP A 6 -12.80 15.59 -3.96
CA ASP A 6 -11.55 15.03 -4.51
C ASP A 6 -10.25 15.71 -4.05
N CYS A 7 -10.33 16.85 -3.34
CA CYS A 7 -9.11 17.51 -2.85
C CYS A 7 -8.37 16.68 -1.79
N HIS A 8 -9.10 15.82 -1.08
CA HIS A 8 -8.56 14.88 -0.09
C HIS A 8 -8.42 13.45 -0.66
N LEU A 9 -8.36 13.30 -2.00
CA LEU A 9 -8.16 12.03 -2.66
C LEU A 9 -6.71 11.55 -2.47
N ILE A 10 -6.55 10.41 -1.81
CA ILE A 10 -5.29 9.66 -1.72
C ILE A 10 -5.34 8.54 -2.74
N LYS A 11 -4.31 8.44 -3.58
CA LYS A 11 -4.16 7.30 -4.49
C LYS A 11 -3.14 6.35 -3.90
N MET A 12 -3.44 5.07 -3.92
CA MET A 12 -2.53 4.00 -3.52
C MET A 12 -2.38 3.00 -4.65
N HIS A 13 -1.17 2.51 -4.84
CA HIS A 13 -0.93 1.34 -5.67
C HIS A 13 -0.13 0.33 -4.87
N ARG A 14 -0.62 -0.90 -4.83
CA ARG A 14 -0.11 -1.97 -3.97
C ARG A 14 0.20 -3.20 -4.79
N ASP A 15 1.35 -3.80 -4.49
CA ASP A 15 1.74 -5.07 -5.08
C ASP A 15 2.71 -5.83 -4.18
N TYR A 16 2.62 -7.17 -4.20
CA TYR A 16 3.57 -8.02 -3.51
C TYR A 16 4.80 -8.25 -4.37
N ALA A 17 5.97 -8.05 -3.78
CA ALA A 17 7.20 -8.56 -4.34
C ALA A 17 7.26 -10.09 -4.15
N GLU A 18 8.00 -10.75 -5.03
CA GLU A 18 8.40 -12.14 -4.80
C GLU A 18 9.12 -12.29 -3.45
N ALA A 19 8.78 -13.31 -2.67
CA ALA A 19 9.35 -13.54 -1.35
C ALA A 19 10.89 -13.62 -1.36
N ILE A 20 11.50 -13.10 -0.31
CA ILE A 20 12.94 -13.18 -0.10
C ILE A 20 13.23 -14.30 0.90
N THR A 21 14.11 -15.20 0.51
CA THR A 21 14.67 -16.22 1.39
C THR A 21 15.80 -15.60 2.21
N GLN A 22 15.74 -15.67 3.52
CA GLN A 22 16.82 -15.24 4.38
C GLN A 22 17.92 -16.31 4.40
N VAL A 23 19.11 -15.95 3.97
CA VAL A 23 20.31 -16.78 4.14
C VAL A 23 21.03 -16.25 5.36
N LEU A 24 21.08 -17.02 6.44
CA LEU A 24 21.83 -16.66 7.64
C LEU A 24 23.31 -17.00 7.43
N GLU A 25 24.21 -16.05 7.64
CA GLU A 25 25.65 -16.31 7.63
C GLU A 25 26.00 -17.41 8.65
N GLY A 26 26.76 -18.41 8.21
CA GLY A 26 27.21 -19.54 9.07
C GLY A 26 26.20 -20.68 9.20
N GLN A 27 25.12 -20.71 8.41
CA GLN A 27 24.24 -21.88 8.35
C GLN A 27 24.98 -23.13 7.91
N ILE A 28 24.89 -24.18 8.74
CA ILE A 28 25.39 -25.50 8.38
C ILE A 28 24.49 -26.11 7.32
N GLN A 29 25.05 -26.84 6.36
CA GLN A 29 24.32 -27.43 5.24
C GLN A 29 23.11 -28.29 5.67
N SER A 30 23.18 -28.93 6.87
CA SER A 30 22.06 -29.67 7.46
C SER A 30 20.87 -28.78 7.86
N ASP A 31 21.11 -27.54 8.26
CA ASP A 31 20.06 -26.59 8.64
C ASP A 31 19.34 -26.04 7.41
N HIS A 32 20.01 -26.09 6.26
CA HIS A 32 19.45 -25.64 4.98
C HIS A 32 18.34 -26.57 4.44
N PHE A 33 18.31 -27.82 4.86
CA PHE A 33 17.24 -28.77 4.53
C PHE A 33 16.03 -28.69 5.48
N GLY A 34 16.13 -27.86 6.51
CA GLY A 34 15.04 -27.60 7.46
C GLY A 34 14.16 -26.42 7.02
N TYR A 35 13.74 -25.63 7.98
CA TYR A 35 12.96 -24.41 7.77
C TYR A 35 13.86 -23.29 7.25
N VAL A 36 13.61 -22.84 6.03
CA VAL A 36 14.24 -21.64 5.47
C VAL A 36 13.29 -20.48 5.69
N PRO A 37 13.62 -19.52 6.56
CA PRO A 37 12.75 -18.39 6.81
C PRO A 37 12.60 -17.56 5.54
N THR A 38 11.36 -17.37 5.12
CA THR A 38 11.01 -16.51 3.99
C THR A 38 10.29 -15.28 4.51
N CYS A 39 10.60 -14.12 3.94
CA CYS A 39 9.92 -12.87 4.23
C CYS A 39 9.08 -12.48 3.03
N SER A 40 7.80 -12.19 3.25
CA SER A 40 6.97 -11.55 2.23
C SER A 40 7.13 -10.03 2.30
N ILE A 41 7.06 -9.39 1.14
CA ILE A 41 7.19 -7.94 1.00
C ILE A 41 6.00 -7.42 0.21
N GLU A 42 5.26 -6.51 0.79
CA GLU A 42 4.25 -5.72 0.06
C GLU A 42 4.75 -4.29 -0.12
N GLY A 43 4.90 -3.85 -1.36
CA GLY A 43 5.18 -2.46 -1.69
C GLY A 43 3.89 -1.67 -1.87
N VAL A 44 3.89 -0.44 -1.36
CA VAL A 44 2.76 0.48 -1.51
C VAL A 44 3.26 1.86 -1.91
N CYS A 45 2.89 2.33 -3.09
CA CYS A 45 3.03 3.74 -3.47
C CYS A 45 1.80 4.51 -3.03
N VAL A 46 2.02 5.63 -2.35
CA VAL A 46 0.93 6.49 -1.86
C VAL A 46 1.16 7.91 -2.39
N TRP A 47 0.18 8.43 -3.14
CA TRP A 47 0.19 9.83 -3.59
C TRP A 47 -0.69 10.65 -2.67
N LEU A 48 -0.05 11.48 -1.87
CA LEU A 48 -0.68 12.37 -0.89
C LEU A 48 -0.84 13.77 -1.46
N PRO A 49 -2.01 14.40 -1.32
CA PRO A 49 -2.15 15.81 -1.66
C PRO A 49 -1.34 16.69 -0.68
N ASP A 50 -0.70 17.72 -1.21
CA ASP A 50 0.02 18.70 -0.41
C ASP A 50 -0.94 19.58 0.38
N VAL A 51 -0.75 19.68 1.69
CA VAL A 51 -1.66 20.33 2.61
C VAL A 51 -1.86 21.82 2.28
N GLU A 52 -0.79 22.52 1.88
CA GLU A 52 -0.88 23.94 1.55
C GLU A 52 -1.65 24.18 0.25
N SER A 53 -1.41 23.35 -0.77
CA SER A 53 -2.14 23.43 -2.03
C SER A 53 -3.62 23.09 -1.85
N VAL A 54 -3.97 22.14 -0.98
CA VAL A 54 -5.37 21.86 -0.62
C VAL A 54 -6.02 23.08 0.07
N ARG A 55 -5.32 23.73 1.00
CA ARG A 55 -5.82 24.94 1.66
C ARG A 55 -6.05 26.08 0.66
N SER A 56 -5.11 26.29 -0.28
CA SER A 56 -5.26 27.30 -1.33
C SER A 56 -6.45 27.01 -2.25
N TYR A 57 -6.67 25.73 -2.58
CA TYR A 57 -7.86 25.31 -3.31
C TYR A 57 -9.16 25.57 -2.52
N GLU A 58 -9.22 25.22 -1.24
CA GLU A 58 -10.39 25.44 -0.37
C GLU A 58 -10.73 26.93 -0.24
N LYS A 59 -9.73 27.82 -0.35
CA LYS A 59 -9.91 29.29 -0.38
C LYS A 59 -10.27 29.83 -1.77
N GLY A 60 -10.20 29.02 -2.81
CA GLY A 60 -10.43 29.43 -4.20
C GLY A 60 -9.27 30.19 -4.85
N GLU A 61 -8.06 30.09 -4.28
CA GLU A 61 -6.85 30.76 -4.77
C GLU A 61 -6.23 30.01 -5.98
N ILE A 62 -6.43 28.71 -6.06
CA ILE A 62 -5.95 27.85 -7.16
C ILE A 62 -7.07 26.92 -7.62
N PRO A 63 -7.06 26.45 -8.89
CA PRO A 63 -7.95 25.41 -9.37
C PRO A 63 -7.52 24.03 -8.83
N LYS A 64 -8.44 23.06 -8.92
CA LYS A 64 -8.23 21.68 -8.39
C LYS A 64 -7.06 20.95 -9.06
N GLU A 65 -6.85 21.19 -10.34
CA GLU A 65 -5.78 20.60 -11.15
C GLU A 65 -4.38 20.96 -10.62
N ASP A 66 -4.26 22.10 -9.94
CA ASP A 66 -3.01 22.62 -9.41
C ASP A 66 -2.71 22.10 -7.99
N ILE A 67 -3.57 21.23 -7.43
CA ILE A 67 -3.27 20.55 -6.17
C ILE A 67 -2.06 19.63 -6.37
N ARG A 68 -0.94 20.02 -5.77
CA ARG A 68 0.30 19.24 -5.80
C ARG A 68 0.13 17.93 -5.03
N ARG A 69 0.82 16.88 -5.49
CA ARG A 69 0.86 15.58 -4.81
C ARG A 69 2.28 15.10 -4.65
N THR A 70 2.57 14.52 -3.50
CA THR A 70 3.87 13.89 -3.22
C THR A 70 3.67 12.38 -3.15
N MET A 71 4.52 11.63 -3.84
CA MET A 71 4.52 10.17 -3.77
C MET A 71 5.46 9.73 -2.65
N LYS A 72 4.97 8.85 -1.78
CA LYS A 72 5.75 8.10 -0.79
C LYS A 72 5.68 6.61 -1.11
N PHE A 73 6.76 5.91 -0.86
CA PHE A 73 6.82 4.47 -1.00
C PHE A 73 7.01 3.83 0.38
N HIS A 74 6.14 2.87 0.69
CA HIS A 74 6.18 2.07 1.91
C HIS A 74 6.47 0.62 1.54
N SER A 75 7.36 -0.03 2.29
CA SER A 75 7.62 -1.46 2.18
C SER A 75 7.21 -2.14 3.48
N HIS A 76 6.26 -3.03 3.42
CA HIS A 76 5.81 -3.84 4.54
C HIS A 76 6.48 -5.21 4.47
N PHE A 77 7.19 -5.57 5.53
CA PHE A 77 7.86 -6.85 5.67
C PHE A 77 7.09 -7.72 6.66
N SER A 78 6.88 -8.98 6.29
CA SER A 78 6.27 -9.97 7.17
C SER A 78 7.09 -11.25 7.15
N ASP A 79 7.34 -11.82 8.32
CA ASP A 79 7.90 -13.16 8.50
C ASP A 79 6.85 -14.26 8.19
N ASP A 80 5.58 -13.91 8.09
CA ASP A 80 4.56 -14.79 7.51
C ASP A 80 4.70 -14.78 5.97
N SER A 81 5.07 -15.92 5.40
CA SER A 81 5.16 -16.10 3.95
C SER A 81 3.79 -16.12 3.25
N LYS A 82 2.70 -16.13 4.03
CA LYS A 82 1.35 -16.07 3.48
C LYS A 82 1.05 -14.68 2.95
N GLN A 83 0.88 -14.62 1.65
CA GLN A 83 0.42 -13.42 0.95
C GLN A 83 -1.10 -13.55 0.76
N ASP A 84 -1.87 -13.32 1.81
CA ASP A 84 -3.32 -13.45 1.80
C ASP A 84 -4.05 -12.15 2.22
N ALA A 85 -5.38 -12.22 2.26
CA ALA A 85 -6.20 -11.06 2.62
C ALA A 85 -5.94 -10.57 4.06
N ALA A 86 -5.57 -11.46 5.00
CA ALA A 86 -5.31 -11.08 6.38
C ALA A 86 -3.99 -10.30 6.50
N THR A 87 -2.93 -10.76 5.86
CA THR A 87 -1.63 -10.06 5.81
C THR A 87 -1.78 -8.71 5.13
N THR A 88 -2.46 -8.67 3.98
CA THR A 88 -2.78 -7.42 3.25
C THR A 88 -3.55 -6.43 4.12
N HIS A 89 -4.50 -6.92 4.93
CA HIS A 89 -5.26 -6.09 5.86
C HIS A 89 -4.37 -5.53 6.97
N ALA A 90 -3.51 -6.35 7.57
CA ALA A 90 -2.58 -5.90 8.63
C ALA A 90 -1.66 -4.77 8.12
N HIS A 91 -1.11 -4.91 6.93
CA HIS A 91 -0.31 -3.86 6.30
C HIS A 91 -1.11 -2.57 6.07
N MET A 92 -2.38 -2.71 5.63
CA MET A 92 -3.25 -1.54 5.42
C MET A 92 -3.59 -0.84 6.73
N VAL A 93 -3.86 -1.60 7.82
CA VAL A 93 -4.07 -1.02 9.16
C VAL A 93 -2.86 -0.19 9.59
N HIS A 94 -1.66 -0.75 9.44
CA HIS A 94 -0.42 -0.05 9.80
C HIS A 94 -0.25 1.25 9.00
N LEU A 95 -0.40 1.18 7.69
CA LEU A 95 -0.30 2.34 6.80
C LEU A 95 -1.35 3.41 7.12
N LEU A 96 -2.60 3.02 7.35
CA LEU A 96 -3.67 3.98 7.69
C LEU A 96 -3.44 4.65 9.04
N ASN A 97 -2.90 3.96 10.03
CA ASN A 97 -2.50 4.56 11.31
C ASN A 97 -1.41 5.62 11.09
N GLU A 98 -0.35 5.30 10.33
CA GLU A 98 0.71 6.25 10.00
C GLU A 98 0.17 7.50 9.27
N LEU A 99 -0.75 7.31 8.31
CA LEU A 99 -1.38 8.41 7.60
C LEU A 99 -2.32 9.25 8.49
N CYS A 100 -2.95 8.64 9.50
CA CYS A 100 -3.71 9.38 10.52
C CYS A 100 -2.80 10.19 11.41
N GLU A 101 -1.71 9.61 11.92
CA GLU A 101 -0.74 10.26 12.78
C GLU A 101 -0.05 11.44 12.08
N SER A 102 0.23 11.30 10.78
CA SER A 102 0.78 12.40 9.97
C SER A 102 -0.24 13.48 9.60
N GLY A 103 -1.52 13.30 9.96
CA GLY A 103 -2.58 14.24 9.60
C GLY A 103 -2.98 14.21 8.13
N SER A 104 -2.56 13.18 7.38
CA SER A 104 -2.88 13.05 5.95
C SER A 104 -4.31 12.53 5.70
N ILE A 105 -4.92 11.89 6.70
CA ILE A 105 -6.29 11.40 6.65
C ILE A 105 -7.23 12.32 7.44
N HIS A 106 -8.28 12.77 6.78
CA HIS A 106 -9.37 13.56 7.38
C HIS A 106 -10.65 12.74 7.37
N ARG A 107 -11.17 12.39 8.56
CA ARG A 107 -12.41 11.63 8.69
C ARG A 107 -13.55 12.27 7.91
N ARG A 108 -14.34 11.46 7.22
CA ARG A 108 -15.49 11.87 6.37
C ARG A 108 -15.15 12.73 5.15
N LYS A 109 -13.88 13.07 4.93
CA LYS A 109 -13.44 13.85 3.77
C LYS A 109 -12.49 13.06 2.87
N THR A 110 -11.65 12.18 3.45
CA THR A 110 -10.67 11.42 2.68
C THR A 110 -11.32 10.27 1.94
N THR A 111 -11.03 10.21 0.65
CA THR A 111 -11.28 9.04 -0.20
C THR A 111 -9.93 8.44 -0.58
N ILE A 112 -9.80 7.13 -0.41
CA ILE A 112 -8.63 6.37 -0.86
C ILE A 112 -9.03 5.58 -2.10
N LEU A 113 -8.31 5.81 -3.20
CA LEU A 113 -8.37 4.98 -4.38
C LEU A 113 -7.27 3.94 -4.30
N ASP A 114 -7.63 2.72 -3.90
CA ASP A 114 -6.72 1.61 -3.67
C ASP A 114 -6.63 0.74 -4.92
N HIS A 115 -5.57 0.91 -5.70
CA HIS A 115 -5.30 0.12 -6.89
C HIS A 115 -4.41 -1.08 -6.53
N SER A 116 -4.82 -2.28 -6.93
CA SER A 116 -4.10 -3.53 -6.71
C SER A 116 -4.19 -4.43 -7.93
N ASP A 117 -3.32 -5.44 -7.97
CA ASP A 117 -3.42 -6.49 -8.98
C ASP A 117 -4.69 -7.36 -8.80
N GLY A 118 -4.93 -8.26 -9.74
CA GLY A 118 -6.09 -9.17 -9.73
C GLY A 118 -5.92 -10.44 -8.90
N CYS A 119 -4.92 -10.53 -8.01
CA CYS A 119 -4.68 -11.73 -7.21
C CYS A 119 -5.85 -12.07 -6.29
N SER A 120 -6.44 -13.24 -6.52
CA SER A 120 -7.65 -13.67 -5.80
C SER A 120 -7.40 -14.01 -4.33
N LYS A 121 -6.19 -14.36 -3.94
CA LYS A 121 -5.86 -14.67 -2.54
C LYS A 121 -5.70 -13.42 -1.69
N GLN A 122 -5.25 -12.34 -2.27
CA GLN A 122 -4.86 -11.10 -1.59
C GLN A 122 -5.95 -10.04 -1.69
N TYR A 123 -6.33 -9.68 -2.90
CA TYR A 123 -7.12 -8.49 -3.17
C TYR A 123 -8.53 -8.78 -3.71
N ARG A 124 -8.66 -9.81 -4.58
CA ARG A 124 -9.92 -10.13 -5.27
C ARG A 124 -10.67 -11.28 -4.60
N CYS A 125 -10.97 -11.17 -3.30
CA CYS A 125 -11.76 -12.16 -2.57
C CYS A 125 -12.74 -11.50 -1.60
N GLY A 126 -13.77 -12.24 -1.21
CA GLY A 126 -14.80 -11.75 -0.29
C GLY A 126 -14.25 -11.29 1.05
N SER A 127 -13.26 -12.01 1.60
CA SER A 127 -12.58 -11.63 2.84
C SER A 127 -11.90 -10.29 2.72
N SER A 128 -11.16 -10.05 1.62
CA SER A 128 -10.49 -8.76 1.40
C SER A 128 -11.47 -7.61 1.28
N MET A 129 -12.60 -7.79 0.58
CA MET A 129 -13.63 -6.77 0.45
C MET A 129 -14.32 -6.48 1.79
N TYR A 130 -14.60 -7.52 2.58
CA TYR A 130 -15.15 -7.35 3.92
C TYR A 130 -14.19 -6.56 4.82
N LEU A 131 -12.90 -6.93 4.84
CA LEU A 131 -11.89 -6.23 5.64
C LEU A 131 -11.71 -4.77 5.24
N LEU A 132 -11.83 -4.43 3.95
CA LEU A 132 -11.85 -3.03 3.50
C LEU A 132 -13.04 -2.25 4.04
N SER A 133 -14.22 -2.86 4.08
CA SER A 133 -15.41 -2.20 4.64
C SER A 133 -15.27 -1.93 6.14
N VAL A 134 -14.61 -2.86 6.86
CA VAL A 134 -14.26 -2.66 8.28
C VAL A 134 -13.31 -1.48 8.45
N LEU A 135 -12.24 -1.40 7.65
CA LEU A 135 -11.29 -0.29 7.68
C LEU A 135 -11.96 1.04 7.35
N SER A 136 -12.78 1.07 6.29
CA SER A 136 -13.53 2.28 5.91
C SER A 136 -14.37 2.80 7.07
N SER A 137 -15.06 1.91 7.78
CA SER A 137 -15.84 2.26 8.98
C SER A 137 -14.96 2.72 10.15
N GLN A 138 -13.90 1.97 10.45
CA GLN A 138 -12.98 2.23 11.58
C GLN A 138 -12.30 3.59 11.45
N PHE A 139 -11.77 3.90 10.29
CA PHE A 139 -11.06 5.16 10.03
C PHE A 139 -12.00 6.29 9.63
N GLY A 140 -13.28 5.99 9.34
CA GLY A 140 -14.27 6.98 8.90
C GLY A 140 -13.93 7.62 7.55
N ILE A 141 -13.45 6.82 6.61
CA ILE A 141 -13.01 7.21 5.27
C ILE A 141 -13.73 6.38 4.20
N THR A 142 -13.69 6.82 2.96
CA THR A 142 -14.11 6.00 1.82
C THR A 142 -12.90 5.29 1.23
N ILE A 143 -13.01 3.99 0.97
CA ILE A 143 -11.97 3.21 0.29
C ILE A 143 -12.60 2.57 -0.94
N ASP A 144 -12.17 3.01 -2.12
CA ASP A 144 -12.59 2.48 -3.41
C ASP A 144 -11.48 1.61 -3.98
N ARG A 145 -11.70 0.30 -4.07
CA ARG A 145 -10.73 -0.62 -4.65
C ARG A 145 -10.90 -0.77 -6.16
N MET A 146 -9.82 -0.50 -6.87
CA MET A 146 -9.67 -0.80 -8.29
C MET A 146 -8.77 -2.02 -8.46
N ILE A 147 -9.30 -3.04 -9.12
CA ILE A 147 -8.55 -4.28 -9.41
C ILE A 147 -8.06 -4.20 -10.85
N GLY A 148 -6.74 -4.26 -11.02
CA GLY A 148 -6.09 -4.26 -12.33
C GLY A 148 -6.41 -5.52 -13.15
N ALA A 149 -6.33 -5.39 -14.46
CA ALA A 149 -6.43 -6.53 -15.35
C ALA A 149 -5.19 -7.42 -15.22
N PRO A 150 -5.33 -8.76 -15.32
CA PRO A 150 -4.19 -9.66 -15.26
C PRO A 150 -3.13 -9.34 -16.32
N GLY A 151 -1.86 -9.30 -15.92
CA GLY A 151 -0.73 -9.11 -16.84
C GLY A 151 -0.42 -7.65 -17.23
N HIS A 152 -1.16 -6.67 -16.74
CA HIS A 152 -0.92 -5.24 -17.00
C HIS A 152 -0.28 -4.48 -15.82
N GLY A 153 0.25 -5.20 -14.82
CA GLY A 153 0.69 -4.66 -13.55
C GLY A 153 2.14 -4.19 -13.48
N LYS A 154 2.83 -3.93 -14.60
CA LYS A 154 4.17 -3.33 -14.52
C LYS A 154 4.05 -1.83 -14.26
N ASP A 155 4.13 -1.46 -13.00
CA ASP A 155 4.01 -0.08 -12.55
C ASP A 155 5.20 0.32 -11.67
N VAL A 156 5.17 1.55 -11.19
CA VAL A 156 6.19 2.14 -10.31
C VAL A 156 6.45 1.28 -9.06
N VAL A 157 5.43 0.59 -8.53
CA VAL A 157 5.55 -0.32 -7.38
C VAL A 157 6.48 -1.48 -7.67
N ASP A 158 6.40 -2.11 -8.86
CA ASP A 158 7.30 -3.21 -9.26
C ASP A 158 8.77 -2.76 -9.28
N ALA A 159 9.03 -1.58 -9.85
CA ALA A 159 10.39 -1.03 -9.92
C ALA A 159 10.95 -0.75 -8.51
N LEU A 160 10.13 -0.21 -7.61
CA LEU A 160 10.53 0.08 -6.23
C LEU A 160 10.69 -1.20 -5.41
N ASN A 161 9.82 -2.18 -5.58
CA ASN A 161 9.95 -3.51 -5.00
C ASN A 161 11.26 -4.19 -5.44
N ALA A 162 11.60 -4.11 -6.74
CA ALA A 162 12.87 -4.65 -7.25
C ALA A 162 14.08 -3.96 -6.61
N THR A 163 14.04 -2.63 -6.46
CA THR A 163 15.09 -1.85 -5.79
C THR A 163 15.25 -2.25 -4.32
N THR A 164 14.15 -2.39 -3.60
CA THR A 164 14.12 -2.85 -2.20
C THR A 164 14.75 -4.24 -2.07
N LYS A 165 14.36 -5.19 -2.95
CA LYS A 165 14.94 -6.55 -2.97
C LYS A 165 16.45 -6.53 -3.26
N ALA A 166 16.88 -5.72 -4.22
CA ALA A 166 18.30 -5.59 -4.55
C ALA A 166 19.11 -5.06 -3.36
N TYR A 167 18.60 -4.02 -2.68
CA TYR A 167 19.22 -3.46 -1.48
C TYR A 167 19.34 -4.51 -0.36
N LEU A 168 18.28 -5.24 -0.08
CA LEU A 168 18.26 -6.27 0.96
C LEU A 168 19.26 -7.39 0.67
N LYS A 169 19.32 -7.87 -0.59
CA LYS A 169 20.32 -8.89 -1.00
C LYS A 169 21.76 -8.46 -0.85
N GLN A 170 22.05 -7.15 -0.90
CA GLN A 170 23.42 -6.64 -0.66
C GLN A 170 23.77 -6.56 0.83
N LYS A 171 22.79 -6.58 1.71
CA LYS A 171 22.97 -6.46 3.17
C LYS A 171 22.89 -7.79 3.91
N MET A 172 22.42 -8.82 3.24
CA MET A 172 22.37 -10.21 3.72
C MET A 172 23.64 -10.98 3.32
#